data_56a2df24201d66fad597e37f122c181a
#
_entry.id   56a2df24201d66fad597e37f122c181a
#
_cell.length_a   1.000
_cell.length_b   1.000
_cell.length_c   1.000
_cell.angle_alpha   90.00
_cell.angle_beta   90.00
_cell.angle_gamma   90.00
#
_symmetry.space_group_name_H-M   'P 1'
#
loop_
_entity.id
_entity.type
_entity.pdbx_description
1 polymer ?
#
loop_
_entity_poly.entity_id
_entity_poly.type
_entity_poly.pdbx_seq_one_letter_code
_entity_poly.pdbx_strand_id
1 'polypeptide(L)'
;CSQSRGLGDVYKRQLMANPATRETLKQYALRALGKPVIEINVDDDQLEDRLDEALQYFAQYHYDGIRRTYLKYQYTEADKTRMTGDSDESVTKNSVTTSWKEGNNFLVVPESVISVINIFPFSNKSNMNLFDVRYQLRLNDLYDFSSTSIINYDIVLRHLDFLDHILVGEKPLRFNQHDNRLYVDMDWKNDLAVGEFLVIEAYRKLDPEQFTDVYNDIYLKRYVTALFKKQWGANLSKFDGVAMIGGVTLNGRQIYSEALQDIDKLETEIRSTFELNPAMIMG
;
A
#
# COMPACT_ATOMS: atom_id res chain seq x y z
N CYS A 1 37.26 -30.61 29.17
CA CYS A 1 36.36 -29.50 29.50
C CYS A 1 35.43 -29.23 28.34
N SER A 2 34.24 -29.81 28.42
CA SER A 2 33.15 -29.57 27.49
C SER A 2 32.48 -28.25 27.93
N GLN A 3 32.70 -27.17 27.15
CA GLN A 3 31.92 -25.94 27.32
C GLN A 3 30.49 -26.21 26.84
N SER A 4 29.55 -26.23 27.76
CA SER A 4 28.13 -26.18 27.49
C SER A 4 27.83 -24.82 26.81
N ARG A 5 27.62 -24.82 25.50
CA ARG A 5 27.04 -23.67 24.81
C ARG A 5 25.64 -23.47 25.38
N GLY A 6 25.46 -22.40 26.11
CA GLY A 6 24.21 -22.13 26.80
C GLY A 6 23.05 -21.94 25.78
N LEU A 7 21.83 -22.34 26.19
CA LEU A 7 20.60 -22.16 25.44
C LEU A 7 20.42 -20.73 24.89
N GLY A 8 21.01 -19.72 25.60
CA GLY A 8 21.02 -18.34 25.17
C GLY A 8 21.74 -18.07 23.84
N ASP A 9 22.80 -18.81 23.51
CA ASP A 9 23.53 -18.66 22.24
C ASP A 9 22.78 -19.30 21.07
N VAL A 10 21.99 -20.33 21.31
CA VAL A 10 21.13 -20.95 20.30
C VAL A 10 19.97 -20.00 19.97
N TYR A 11 19.37 -19.37 20.98
CA TYR A 11 18.31 -18.37 20.79
C TYR A 11 18.81 -17.11 20.09
N LYS A 12 20.01 -16.61 20.45
CA LYS A 12 20.62 -15.47 19.75
C LYS A 12 20.92 -15.78 18.27
N ARG A 13 21.34 -17.01 17.95
CA ARG A 13 21.54 -17.42 16.56
C ARG A 13 20.24 -17.53 15.78
N GLN A 14 19.14 -17.96 16.39
CA GLN A 14 17.83 -17.97 15.77
C GLN A 14 17.27 -16.56 15.53
N LEU A 15 17.46 -15.65 16.50
CA LEU A 15 17.08 -14.23 16.36
C LEU A 15 17.93 -13.48 15.32
N MET A 16 19.18 -13.89 15.10
CA MET A 16 20.03 -13.34 14.04
C MET A 16 19.73 -13.93 12.64
N ALA A 17 18.99 -15.03 12.55
CA ALA A 17 18.63 -15.64 11.27
C ALA A 17 17.46 -14.92 10.59
N ASN A 18 16.58 -14.30 11.37
CA ASN A 18 15.40 -13.59 10.86
C ASN A 18 15.66 -12.09 10.83
N PRO A 19 15.66 -11.46 9.64
CA PRO A 19 15.84 -10.02 9.55
C PRO A 19 14.63 -9.31 10.18
N ALA A 20 14.91 -8.37 11.10
CA ALA A 20 13.93 -7.56 11.79
C ALA A 20 14.17 -6.05 11.60
N THR A 21 15.22 -5.67 10.91
CA THR A 21 15.58 -4.28 10.60
C THR A 21 16.13 -4.18 9.19
N ARG A 22 16.19 -2.97 8.64
CA ARG A 22 16.81 -2.69 7.34
C ARG A 22 18.23 -3.27 7.26
N GLU A 23 19.04 -2.99 8.28
CA GLU A 23 20.42 -3.45 8.34
C GLU A 23 20.54 -4.99 8.39
N THR A 24 19.69 -5.65 9.16
CA THR A 24 19.71 -7.12 9.22
C THR A 24 19.25 -7.76 7.91
N LEU A 25 18.35 -7.12 7.16
CA LEU A 25 17.94 -7.55 5.83
C LEU A 25 19.07 -7.34 4.80
N LYS A 26 19.76 -6.19 4.82
CA LYS A 26 20.98 -5.97 4.00
C LYS A 26 22.02 -7.05 4.25
N GLN A 27 22.33 -7.31 5.51
CA GLN A 27 23.29 -8.34 5.88
C GLN A 27 22.85 -9.75 5.47
N TYR A 28 21.56 -10.05 5.52
CA TYR A 28 21.01 -11.30 5.03
C TYR A 28 21.25 -11.44 3.51
N ALA A 29 20.89 -10.43 2.73
CA ALA A 29 21.05 -10.44 1.28
C ALA A 29 22.54 -10.53 0.86
N LEU A 30 23.43 -9.80 1.54
CA LEU A 30 24.87 -9.88 1.30
C LEU A 30 25.43 -11.27 1.63
N ARG A 31 24.97 -11.91 2.71
CA ARG A 31 25.36 -13.30 3.02
C ARG A 31 24.86 -14.29 1.97
N ALA A 32 23.66 -14.08 1.45
CA ALA A 32 23.11 -14.91 0.39
C ALA A 32 23.93 -14.78 -0.91
N LEU A 33 24.54 -13.61 -1.17
CA LEU A 33 25.45 -13.38 -2.29
C LEU A 33 26.88 -13.89 -2.06
N GLY A 34 27.22 -14.31 -0.82
CA GLY A 34 28.50 -14.95 -0.51
C GLY A 34 29.43 -14.20 0.47
N LYS A 35 29.03 -13.04 1.00
CA LYS A 35 29.79 -12.34 2.05
C LYS A 35 29.83 -13.21 3.33
N PRO A 36 30.93 -13.35 4.07
CA PRO A 36 32.22 -12.66 3.93
C PRO A 36 33.24 -13.39 3.06
N VAL A 37 32.91 -14.54 2.47
CA VAL A 37 33.84 -15.35 1.68
C VAL A 37 34.23 -14.64 0.38
N ILE A 38 33.25 -13.99 -0.25
CA ILE A 38 33.43 -13.17 -1.44
C ILE A 38 33.24 -11.72 -1.05
N GLU A 39 34.14 -10.86 -1.47
CA GLU A 39 34.01 -9.42 -1.31
C GLU A 39 32.99 -8.88 -2.34
N ILE A 40 31.92 -8.25 -1.85
CA ILE A 40 30.88 -7.66 -2.68
C ILE A 40 31.10 -6.16 -2.69
N ASN A 41 31.62 -5.66 -3.81
CA ASN A 41 31.98 -4.25 -3.97
C ASN A 41 30.73 -3.44 -4.39
N VAL A 42 29.86 -3.18 -3.45
CA VAL A 42 28.70 -2.31 -3.57
C VAL A 42 28.69 -1.38 -2.38
N ASP A 43 28.51 -0.10 -2.64
CA ASP A 43 28.44 0.92 -1.60
C ASP A 43 27.15 0.79 -0.79
N ASP A 44 27.19 1.21 0.48
CA ASP A 44 26.05 1.08 1.38
C ASP A 44 24.85 1.93 0.92
N ASP A 45 25.11 3.12 0.37
CA ASP A 45 24.07 3.98 -0.21
C ASP A 45 23.37 3.31 -1.40
N GLN A 46 24.11 2.57 -2.24
CA GLN A 46 23.54 1.81 -3.34
C GLN A 46 22.67 0.64 -2.83
N LEU A 47 23.03 0.03 -1.71
CA LEU A 47 22.24 -1.03 -1.10
C LEU A 47 20.95 -0.47 -0.49
N GLU A 48 21.01 0.71 0.15
CA GLU A 48 19.81 1.39 0.66
C GLU A 48 18.84 1.77 -0.44
N ASP A 49 19.32 2.34 -1.55
CA ASP A 49 18.48 2.66 -2.71
C ASP A 49 17.74 1.42 -3.26
N ARG A 50 18.46 0.28 -3.36
CA ARG A 50 17.86 -0.97 -3.83
C ARG A 50 16.88 -1.56 -2.80
N LEU A 51 17.14 -1.36 -1.51
CA LEU A 51 16.23 -1.75 -0.46
C LEU A 51 14.94 -0.93 -0.48
N ASP A 52 15.05 0.38 -0.69
CA ASP A 52 13.88 1.26 -0.82
C ASP A 52 13.03 0.89 -2.05
N GLU A 53 13.68 0.60 -3.19
CA GLU A 53 13.00 0.10 -4.38
C GLU A 53 12.24 -1.20 -4.10
N ALA A 54 12.87 -2.13 -3.37
CA ALA A 54 12.23 -3.39 -3.00
C ALA A 54 11.03 -3.21 -2.08
N LEU A 55 11.15 -2.36 -1.06
CA LEU A 55 10.05 -2.07 -0.13
C LEU A 55 8.90 -1.35 -0.84
N GLN A 56 9.20 -0.45 -1.75
CA GLN A 56 8.18 0.23 -2.56
C GLN A 56 7.44 -0.76 -3.45
N TYR A 57 8.17 -1.65 -4.13
CA TYR A 57 7.56 -2.68 -4.96
C TYR A 57 6.72 -3.67 -4.15
N PHE A 58 7.20 -4.10 -2.99
CA PHE A 58 6.47 -4.95 -2.06
C PHE A 58 5.16 -4.31 -1.60
N ALA A 59 5.19 -3.03 -1.23
CA ALA A 59 4.01 -2.30 -0.81
C ALA A 59 2.97 -2.11 -1.94
N GLN A 60 3.40 -2.12 -3.21
CA GLN A 60 2.49 -1.93 -4.34
C GLN A 60 1.84 -3.23 -4.83
N TYR A 61 2.55 -4.35 -4.75
CA TYR A 61 2.12 -5.60 -5.41
C TYR A 61 1.86 -6.77 -4.46
N HIS A 62 2.33 -6.70 -3.21
CA HIS A 62 2.11 -7.77 -2.25
C HIS A 62 0.93 -7.43 -1.33
N TYR A 63 -0.06 -8.35 -1.21
CA TYR A 63 -1.25 -8.11 -0.38
C TYR A 63 -0.93 -7.85 1.10
N ASP A 64 0.15 -8.42 1.65
CA ASP A 64 0.61 -8.15 3.01
C ASP A 64 1.44 -6.87 3.15
N GLY A 65 1.77 -6.20 2.04
CA GLY A 65 2.45 -4.89 2.05
C GLY A 65 1.54 -3.73 2.40
N ILE A 66 0.23 -3.96 2.36
CA ILE A 66 -0.81 -2.98 2.64
C ILE A 66 -1.83 -3.54 3.62
N ARG A 67 -2.55 -2.66 4.29
CA ARG A 67 -3.70 -3.05 5.10
C ARG A 67 -4.89 -2.14 4.84
N ARG A 68 -6.07 -2.72 4.86
CA ARG A 68 -7.34 -1.99 4.84
C ARG A 68 -7.55 -1.34 6.19
N THR A 69 -7.76 -0.02 6.23
CA THR A 69 -7.95 0.76 7.46
C THR A 69 -9.09 1.74 7.30
N TYR A 70 -9.72 2.06 8.42
CA TYR A 70 -10.74 3.09 8.50
C TYR A 70 -10.15 4.33 9.15
N LEU A 71 -10.03 5.41 8.38
CA LEU A 71 -9.55 6.69 8.85
C LEU A 71 -10.74 7.57 9.22
N LYS A 72 -10.74 8.11 10.43
CA LYS A 72 -11.79 9.00 10.92
C LYS A 72 -11.32 10.44 10.84
N TYR A 73 -12.05 11.26 10.11
CA TYR A 73 -11.79 12.69 9.97
C TYR A 73 -12.94 13.50 10.55
N GLN A 74 -12.64 14.50 11.38
CA GLN A 74 -13.64 15.42 11.92
C GLN A 74 -13.71 16.67 11.06
N TYR A 75 -14.90 16.96 10.53
CA TYR A 75 -15.15 18.14 9.72
C TYR A 75 -15.15 19.41 10.57
N THR A 76 -14.29 20.38 10.24
CA THR A 76 -14.10 21.62 11.00
C THR A 76 -14.71 22.82 10.29
N GLU A 77 -14.91 23.95 11.01
CA GLU A 77 -15.38 25.21 10.42
C GLU A 77 -14.38 25.78 9.40
N ALA A 78 -13.08 25.57 9.63
CA ALA A 78 -12.03 25.96 8.70
C ALA A 78 -12.14 25.19 7.37
N ASP A 79 -12.46 23.90 7.45
CA ASP A 79 -12.68 23.08 6.25
C ASP A 79 -13.91 23.53 5.47
N LYS A 80 -15.00 23.84 6.18
CA LYS A 80 -16.21 24.35 5.58
C LYS A 80 -15.95 25.64 4.78
N THR A 81 -15.20 26.55 5.36
CA THR A 81 -14.82 27.81 4.70
C THR A 81 -13.94 27.56 3.47
N ARG A 82 -12.96 26.66 3.59
CA ARG A 82 -12.05 26.30 2.50
C ARG A 82 -12.76 25.58 1.35
N MET A 83 -13.59 24.59 1.68
CA MET A 83 -14.23 23.71 0.69
C MET A 83 -15.39 24.37 -0.04
N THR A 84 -15.94 25.46 0.51
CA THR A 84 -16.94 26.29 -0.18
C THR A 84 -16.32 27.39 -1.04
N GLY A 85 -15.00 27.59 -0.96
CA GLY A 85 -14.25 28.55 -1.75
C GLY A 85 -13.69 27.93 -3.02
N ASP A 86 -13.55 28.76 -4.06
CA ASP A 86 -12.90 28.40 -5.30
C ASP A 86 -11.52 29.06 -5.37
N SER A 87 -10.57 28.41 -6.05
CA SER A 87 -9.32 29.03 -6.47
C SER A 87 -9.41 29.46 -7.93
N ASP A 88 -9.02 30.73 -8.19
CA ASP A 88 -9.02 31.26 -9.55
C ASP A 88 -7.64 31.04 -10.21
N GLU A 89 -7.62 30.40 -11.35
CA GLU A 89 -6.44 30.28 -12.21
C GLU A 89 -6.70 31.00 -13.53
N SER A 90 -5.83 31.91 -13.91
CA SER A 90 -5.94 32.63 -15.19
C SER A 90 -4.81 32.22 -16.13
N VAL A 91 -5.19 31.77 -17.34
CA VAL A 91 -4.28 31.40 -18.40
C VAL A 91 -4.40 32.35 -19.56
N THR A 92 -3.29 33.01 -19.92
CA THR A 92 -3.23 33.92 -21.07
C THR A 92 -2.46 33.25 -22.21
N LYS A 93 -3.09 33.07 -23.36
CA LYS A 93 -2.46 32.52 -24.55
C LYS A 93 -2.92 33.32 -25.77
N ASN A 94 -1.98 33.79 -26.59
CA ASN A 94 -2.29 34.58 -27.80
C ASN A 94 -3.18 35.80 -27.53
N SER A 95 -2.88 36.58 -26.49
CA SER A 95 -3.65 37.75 -26.06
C SER A 95 -5.09 37.47 -25.60
N VAL A 96 -5.47 36.21 -25.44
CA VAL A 96 -6.74 35.82 -24.83
C VAL A 96 -6.48 35.30 -23.42
N THR A 97 -7.09 35.96 -22.41
CA THR A 97 -7.03 35.51 -21.02
C THR A 97 -8.34 34.82 -20.66
N THR A 98 -8.22 33.57 -20.24
CA THR A 98 -9.34 32.78 -19.71
C THR A 98 -9.09 32.52 -18.23
N SER A 99 -10.09 32.76 -17.39
CA SER A 99 -10.05 32.41 -15.98
C SER A 99 -10.81 31.11 -15.73
N TRP A 100 -10.16 30.23 -15.00
CA TRP A 100 -10.71 28.95 -14.59
C TRP A 100 -10.92 28.95 -13.08
N LYS A 101 -11.95 28.26 -12.63
CA LYS A 101 -12.21 28.07 -11.20
C LYS A 101 -12.02 26.62 -10.84
N GLU A 102 -11.17 26.35 -9.87
CA GLU A 102 -11.01 25.02 -9.30
C GLU A 102 -11.56 25.02 -7.86
N GLY A 103 -12.44 24.07 -7.58
CA GLY A 103 -13.00 23.93 -6.23
C GLY A 103 -11.98 23.39 -5.23
N ASN A 104 -11.89 24.00 -4.05
CA ASN A 104 -11.02 23.56 -2.95
C ASN A 104 -11.67 22.45 -2.10
N ASN A 105 -12.49 21.59 -2.72
CA ASN A 105 -13.28 20.54 -2.08
C ASN A 105 -12.49 19.24 -1.85
N PHE A 106 -11.27 19.35 -1.33
CA PHE A 106 -10.42 18.19 -1.07
C PHE A 106 -10.05 18.07 0.41
N LEU A 107 -9.83 16.81 0.83
CA LEU A 107 -9.22 16.46 2.11
C LEU A 107 -7.76 16.06 1.89
N VAL A 108 -6.89 16.52 2.77
CA VAL A 108 -5.49 16.07 2.76
C VAL A 108 -5.42 14.75 3.54
N VAL A 109 -4.95 13.71 2.87
CA VAL A 109 -4.84 12.36 3.42
C VAL A 109 -3.37 12.08 3.78
N PRO A 110 -3.07 11.29 4.84
CA PRO A 110 -1.71 10.93 5.18
C PRO A 110 -0.96 10.23 4.03
N GLU A 111 0.33 10.52 3.86
CA GLU A 111 1.20 9.95 2.80
C GLU A 111 1.26 8.42 2.79
N SER A 112 0.95 7.81 3.93
CA SER A 112 0.90 6.35 4.05
C SER A 112 -0.28 5.71 3.34
N VAL A 113 -1.27 6.50 2.87
CA VAL A 113 -2.44 6.01 2.13
C VAL A 113 -2.08 5.85 0.66
N ILE A 114 -2.33 4.65 0.14
CA ILE A 114 -2.10 4.33 -1.27
C ILE A 114 -3.35 4.54 -2.11
N SER A 115 -4.50 4.12 -1.57
CA SER A 115 -5.77 4.14 -2.27
C SER A 115 -6.92 4.33 -1.30
N VAL A 116 -7.95 5.03 -1.75
CA VAL A 116 -9.22 5.21 -1.02
C VAL A 116 -10.28 4.38 -1.73
N ILE A 117 -11.01 3.58 -0.96
CA ILE A 117 -12.04 2.67 -1.47
C ILE A 117 -13.40 3.35 -1.40
N ASN A 118 -13.77 3.79 -0.20
CA ASN A 118 -15.11 4.31 0.04
C ASN A 118 -15.11 5.36 1.16
N ILE A 119 -16.16 6.17 1.23
CA ILE A 119 -16.42 7.10 2.31
C ILE A 119 -17.78 6.79 2.91
N PHE A 120 -17.80 6.62 4.22
CA PHE A 120 -19.03 6.45 4.98
C PHE A 120 -19.39 7.78 5.64
N PRO A 121 -20.45 8.45 5.21
CA PRO A 121 -20.93 9.64 5.89
C PRO A 121 -21.51 9.24 7.25
N PHE A 122 -20.89 9.70 8.33
CA PHE A 122 -21.43 9.57 9.66
C PHE A 122 -22.33 10.78 9.95
N SER A 123 -23.59 10.67 9.65
CA SER A 123 -24.52 11.62 10.21
C SER A 123 -24.74 11.25 11.70
N ASN A 124 -24.51 12.21 12.59
CA ASN A 124 -24.88 12.12 14.01
C ASN A 124 -26.43 12.11 14.19
N LYS A 125 -27.12 11.42 13.34
CA LYS A 125 -28.55 11.18 13.54
C LYS A 125 -28.67 10.16 14.65
N SER A 126 -28.53 10.62 15.90
CA SER A 126 -28.93 9.91 17.11
C SER A 126 -30.43 9.57 17.13
N ASN A 127 -31.16 10.02 16.14
CA ASN A 127 -32.48 9.52 15.82
C ASN A 127 -32.32 8.42 14.78
N MET A 128 -32.05 7.20 15.23
CA MET A 128 -32.53 6.01 14.54
C MET A 128 -34.05 6.20 14.43
N ASN A 129 -34.51 6.87 13.38
CA ASN A 129 -35.92 6.94 13.09
C ASN A 129 -36.37 5.50 12.85
N LEU A 130 -37.16 4.95 13.80
CA LEU A 130 -37.86 3.67 13.64
C LEU A 130 -38.65 3.61 12.32
N PHE A 131 -38.91 4.74 11.71
CA PHE A 131 -39.57 4.93 10.42
C PHE A 131 -38.61 5.09 9.24
N ASP A 132 -37.26 4.98 9.44
CA ASP A 132 -36.33 4.96 8.32
C ASP A 132 -36.55 3.66 7.53
N VAL A 133 -36.83 3.81 6.25
CA VAL A 133 -37.04 2.70 5.30
C VAL A 133 -35.93 1.66 5.38
N ARG A 134 -34.69 2.08 5.57
CA ARG A 134 -33.54 1.20 5.74
C ARG A 134 -33.59 0.36 7.02
N TYR A 135 -33.98 0.97 8.12
CA TYR A 135 -34.13 0.26 9.39
C TYR A 135 -35.26 -0.76 9.31
N GLN A 136 -36.38 -0.40 8.70
CA GLN A 136 -37.51 -1.27 8.47
C GLN A 136 -37.16 -2.45 7.54
N LEU A 137 -36.41 -2.21 6.47
CA LEU A 137 -35.97 -3.26 5.57
C LEU A 137 -34.99 -4.23 6.26
N ARG A 138 -34.06 -3.71 7.08
CA ARG A 138 -33.14 -4.56 7.85
C ARG A 138 -33.83 -5.33 8.98
N LEU A 139 -34.87 -4.77 9.59
CA LEU A 139 -35.71 -5.49 10.53
C LEU A 139 -36.50 -6.62 9.85
N ASN A 140 -37.06 -6.38 8.67
CA ASN A 140 -37.74 -7.43 7.89
C ASN A 140 -36.81 -8.58 7.55
N ASP A 141 -35.56 -8.26 7.17
CA ASP A 141 -34.50 -9.23 6.86
C ASP A 141 -34.20 -10.11 8.10
N LEU A 142 -34.14 -9.53 9.30
CA LEU A 142 -33.96 -10.27 10.55
C LEU A 142 -35.13 -11.21 10.90
N TYR A 143 -36.35 -10.90 10.52
CA TYR A 143 -37.51 -11.75 10.75
C TYR A 143 -37.62 -12.93 9.78
N ASP A 144 -37.06 -12.81 8.59
CA ASP A 144 -37.09 -13.84 7.55
C ASP A 144 -36.07 -14.97 7.77
N PHE A 145 -35.19 -14.83 8.76
CA PHE A 145 -34.15 -15.82 9.08
C PHE A 145 -34.70 -17.19 9.55
N SER A 146 -35.98 -17.30 9.81
CA SER A 146 -36.54 -18.51 10.43
C SER A 146 -36.91 -19.65 9.44
N SER A 147 -36.90 -19.43 8.13
CA SER A 147 -37.42 -20.40 7.18
C SER A 147 -36.73 -20.55 5.84
N THR A 148 -35.52 -20.00 5.64
CA THR A 148 -35.13 -19.64 4.26
C THR A 148 -33.91 -20.36 3.73
N SER A 149 -34.00 -20.75 2.48
CA SER A 149 -32.84 -21.20 1.70
C SER A 149 -31.84 -20.03 1.55
N ILE A 150 -30.53 -20.35 1.61
CA ILE A 150 -29.42 -19.42 1.42
C ILE A 150 -29.57 -18.59 0.13
N ILE A 151 -30.22 -19.14 -0.88
CA ILE A 151 -30.49 -18.46 -2.16
C ILE A 151 -31.40 -17.24 -2.00
N ASN A 152 -32.48 -17.37 -1.20
CA ASN A 152 -33.39 -16.26 -0.96
C ASN A 152 -32.71 -15.15 -0.14
N TYR A 153 -31.86 -15.52 0.80
CA TYR A 153 -31.06 -14.57 1.57
C TYR A 153 -30.12 -13.74 0.68
N ASP A 154 -29.39 -14.38 -0.23
CA ASP A 154 -28.52 -13.69 -1.17
C ASP A 154 -29.29 -12.75 -2.12
N ILE A 155 -30.46 -13.17 -2.57
CA ILE A 155 -31.35 -12.32 -3.38
C ILE A 155 -31.82 -11.08 -2.60
N VAL A 156 -32.20 -11.25 -1.34
CA VAL A 156 -32.64 -10.13 -0.48
C VAL A 156 -31.49 -9.16 -0.22
N LEU A 157 -30.28 -9.65 0.08
CA LEU A 157 -29.10 -8.80 0.25
C LEU A 157 -28.81 -7.96 -1.00
N ARG A 158 -28.80 -8.56 -2.18
CA ARG A 158 -28.59 -7.83 -3.44
C ARG A 158 -29.69 -6.80 -3.71
N HIS A 159 -30.91 -7.09 -3.30
CA HIS A 159 -32.03 -6.15 -3.43
C HIS A 159 -31.88 -4.97 -2.47
N LEU A 160 -31.39 -5.21 -1.26
CA LEU A 160 -31.09 -4.16 -0.28
C LEU A 160 -29.91 -3.28 -0.75
N ASP A 161 -28.86 -3.88 -1.30
CA ASP A 161 -27.73 -3.15 -1.87
C ASP A 161 -28.16 -2.27 -3.06
N PHE A 162 -29.05 -2.79 -3.91
CA PHE A 162 -29.62 -2.02 -5.01
C PHE A 162 -30.47 -0.83 -4.52
N LEU A 163 -31.30 -1.04 -3.47
CA LEU A 163 -32.08 0.03 -2.86
C LEU A 163 -31.18 1.07 -2.18
N ASP A 164 -30.12 0.64 -1.49
CA ASP A 164 -29.15 1.53 -0.89
C ASP A 164 -28.44 2.39 -1.97
N HIS A 165 -28.08 1.79 -3.09
CA HIS A 165 -27.49 2.50 -4.23
C HIS A 165 -28.43 3.56 -4.83
N ILE A 166 -29.73 3.27 -4.94
CA ILE A 166 -30.73 4.23 -5.44
C ILE A 166 -31.04 5.34 -4.43
N LEU A 167 -31.18 5.00 -3.14
CA LEU A 167 -31.63 5.94 -2.11
C LEU A 167 -30.52 6.84 -1.58
N VAL A 168 -29.30 6.34 -1.49
CA VAL A 168 -28.16 7.08 -0.92
C VAL A 168 -27.23 7.59 -2.01
N GLY A 169 -27.02 6.79 -3.03
CA GLY A 169 -25.99 6.99 -4.05
C GLY A 169 -24.58 6.90 -3.45
N GLU A 170 -23.67 6.35 -4.19
CA GLU A 170 -22.25 6.45 -3.87
C GLU A 170 -21.77 7.86 -4.19
N LYS A 171 -21.03 8.47 -3.26
CA LYS A 171 -20.40 9.76 -3.53
C LYS A 171 -19.17 9.52 -4.40
N PRO A 172 -19.05 10.17 -5.59
CA PRO A 172 -17.88 10.01 -6.44
C PRO A 172 -16.61 10.45 -5.71
N LEU A 173 -15.58 9.62 -5.76
CA LEU A 173 -14.30 9.84 -5.12
C LEU A 173 -13.20 9.96 -6.16
N ARG A 174 -12.31 10.93 -5.95
CA ARG A 174 -11.10 11.09 -6.76
C ARG A 174 -9.92 11.25 -5.81
N PHE A 175 -8.99 10.33 -5.86
CA PHE A 175 -7.79 10.34 -5.03
C PHE A 175 -6.54 10.23 -5.89
N ASN A 176 -5.53 11.03 -5.56
CA ASN A 176 -4.21 10.95 -6.16
C ASN A 176 -3.16 10.82 -5.05
N GLN A 177 -2.41 9.72 -5.07
CA GLN A 177 -1.38 9.42 -4.09
C GLN A 177 -0.23 10.44 -4.09
N HIS A 178 0.13 11.01 -5.25
CA HIS A 178 1.24 11.96 -5.34
C HIS A 178 0.88 13.35 -4.83
N ASP A 179 -0.40 13.69 -4.86
CA ASP A 179 -0.92 14.96 -4.38
C ASP A 179 -1.48 14.85 -2.94
N ASN A 180 -1.68 13.64 -2.46
CA ASN A 180 -2.30 13.32 -1.18
C ASN A 180 -3.67 13.99 -0.97
N ARG A 181 -4.35 14.32 -2.07
CA ARG A 181 -5.66 14.97 -2.06
C ARG A 181 -6.76 14.00 -2.42
N LEU A 182 -7.74 13.97 -1.55
CA LEU A 182 -8.98 13.24 -1.76
C LEU A 182 -10.09 14.23 -2.06
N TYR A 183 -10.57 14.23 -3.28
CA TYR A 183 -11.74 14.98 -3.70
C TYR A 183 -12.98 14.13 -3.50
N VAL A 184 -13.99 14.73 -2.89
CA VAL A 184 -15.28 14.11 -2.69
C VAL A 184 -16.35 15.00 -3.29
N ASP A 185 -17.04 14.50 -4.30
CA ASP A 185 -18.08 15.25 -4.99
C ASP A 185 -19.39 15.19 -4.19
N MET A 186 -19.51 16.03 -3.18
CA MET A 186 -20.67 16.21 -2.31
C MET A 186 -20.91 17.68 -2.02
N ASP A 187 -22.10 18.05 -1.55
CA ASP A 187 -22.38 19.39 -1.08
C ASP A 187 -21.87 19.58 0.35
N TRP A 188 -20.62 20.05 0.47
CA TRP A 188 -19.94 20.30 1.74
C TRP A 188 -20.64 21.31 2.65
N LYS A 189 -21.56 22.10 2.10
CA LYS A 189 -22.30 23.10 2.86
C LYS A 189 -23.52 22.51 3.58
N ASN A 190 -24.20 21.58 2.92
CA ASN A 190 -25.50 21.07 3.34
C ASN A 190 -25.47 19.59 3.78
N ASP A 191 -24.59 18.77 3.19
CA ASP A 191 -24.57 17.32 3.44
C ASP A 191 -23.87 16.98 4.77
N LEU A 192 -22.99 17.83 5.27
CA LEU A 192 -22.20 17.57 6.47
C LEU A 192 -22.23 18.78 7.42
N ALA A 193 -22.55 18.54 8.69
CA ALA A 193 -22.50 19.57 9.71
C ALA A 193 -21.10 19.64 10.36
N VAL A 194 -20.70 20.84 10.77
CA VAL A 194 -19.43 21.05 11.48
C VAL A 194 -19.42 20.24 12.77
N GLY A 195 -18.32 19.52 13.01
CA GLY A 195 -18.17 18.60 14.14
C GLY A 195 -18.55 17.16 13.83
N GLU A 196 -19.19 16.87 12.70
CA GLU A 196 -19.46 15.53 12.25
C GLU A 196 -18.19 14.82 11.75
N PHE A 197 -18.27 13.49 11.70
CA PHE A 197 -17.14 12.68 11.30
C PHE A 197 -17.38 12.02 9.94
N LEU A 198 -16.34 12.05 9.12
CA LEU A 198 -16.24 11.21 7.94
C LEU A 198 -15.37 9.99 8.25
N VAL A 199 -15.80 8.83 7.86
CA VAL A 199 -14.99 7.62 7.92
C VAL A 199 -14.59 7.27 6.50
N ILE A 200 -13.30 7.25 6.27
CA ILE A 200 -12.69 6.96 4.98
C ILE A 200 -12.11 5.56 5.04
N GLU A 201 -12.56 4.71 4.17
CA GLU A 201 -11.99 3.38 3.99
C GLU A 201 -10.85 3.44 2.97
N ALA A 202 -9.66 3.05 3.40
CA ALA A 202 -8.47 3.21 2.60
C ALA A 202 -7.47 2.06 2.76
N TYR A 203 -6.67 1.81 1.73
CA TYR A 203 -5.48 1.00 1.82
C TYR A 203 -4.29 1.86 2.25
N ARG A 204 -3.62 1.41 3.30
CA ARG A 204 -2.46 2.08 3.89
C ARG A 204 -1.24 1.19 3.78
N LYS A 205 -0.08 1.76 3.43
CA LYS A 205 1.22 1.08 3.48
C LYS A 205 1.47 0.57 4.88
N LEU A 206 1.94 -0.65 4.97
CA LEU A 206 2.45 -1.17 6.22
C LEU A 206 3.83 -0.55 6.48
N ASP A 207 3.98 0.13 7.61
CA ASP A 207 5.25 0.74 8.00
C ASP A 207 6.21 -0.36 8.52
N PRO A 208 7.32 -0.64 7.82
CA PRO A 208 8.24 -1.68 8.25
C PRO A 208 8.96 -1.38 9.58
N GLU A 209 9.02 -0.11 10.00
CA GLU A 209 9.62 0.24 11.28
C GLU A 209 8.73 -0.14 12.45
N GLN A 210 7.41 -0.06 12.28
CA GLN A 210 6.43 -0.50 13.27
C GLN A 210 6.18 -2.01 13.21
N PHE A 211 6.20 -2.59 12.01
CA PHE A 211 5.90 -3.99 11.73
C PHE A 211 7.14 -4.70 11.17
N THR A 212 8.07 -5.02 12.04
CA THR A 212 9.40 -5.56 11.68
C THR A 212 9.35 -6.92 10.98
N ASP A 213 8.25 -7.66 11.10
CA ASP A 213 8.06 -8.95 10.44
C ASP A 213 8.04 -8.85 8.91
N VAL A 214 7.74 -7.67 8.36
CA VAL A 214 7.85 -7.38 6.93
C VAL A 214 9.24 -7.70 6.40
N TYR A 215 10.30 -7.38 7.15
CA TYR A 215 11.67 -7.69 6.75
C TYR A 215 11.98 -9.17 6.66
N ASN A 216 11.19 -10.02 7.33
CA ASN A 216 11.37 -11.47 7.31
C ASN A 216 10.55 -12.16 6.22
N ASP A 217 9.79 -11.43 5.42
CA ASP A 217 9.04 -12.00 4.31
C ASP A 217 9.95 -12.72 3.30
N ILE A 218 9.52 -13.88 2.83
CA ILE A 218 10.31 -14.74 1.94
C ILE A 218 10.51 -14.07 0.58
N TYR A 219 9.45 -13.46 0.06
CA TYR A 219 9.50 -12.80 -1.24
C TYR A 219 10.41 -11.58 -1.17
N LEU A 220 10.23 -10.72 -0.16
CA LEU A 220 11.05 -9.52 0.03
C LEU A 220 12.54 -9.87 0.16
N LYS A 221 12.89 -10.90 0.92
CA LYS A 221 14.28 -11.38 1.05
C LYS A 221 14.89 -11.79 -0.28
N ARG A 222 14.15 -12.55 -1.09
CA ARG A 222 14.60 -12.99 -2.43
C ARG A 222 14.75 -11.80 -3.37
N TYR A 223 13.78 -10.90 -3.37
CA TYR A 223 13.75 -9.74 -4.25
C TYR A 223 14.87 -8.76 -3.95
N VAL A 224 15.11 -8.43 -2.67
CA VAL A 224 16.27 -7.62 -2.24
C VAL A 224 17.58 -8.27 -2.65
N THR A 225 17.72 -9.59 -2.47
CA THR A 225 18.93 -10.30 -2.88
C THR A 225 19.17 -10.22 -4.40
N ALA A 226 18.11 -10.33 -5.21
CA ALA A 226 18.20 -10.21 -6.66
C ALA A 226 18.57 -8.79 -7.11
N LEU A 227 18.01 -7.75 -6.46
CA LEU A 227 18.37 -6.36 -6.71
C LEU A 227 19.82 -6.06 -6.32
N PHE A 228 20.30 -6.58 -5.21
CA PHE A 228 21.70 -6.46 -4.80
C PHE A 228 22.64 -7.17 -5.79
N LYS A 229 22.27 -8.37 -6.26
CA LYS A 229 22.99 -9.10 -7.31
C LYS A 229 23.07 -8.28 -8.61
N LYS A 230 21.95 -7.63 -9.00
CA LYS A 230 21.90 -6.72 -10.16
C LYS A 230 22.84 -5.55 -10.00
N GLN A 231 22.84 -4.87 -8.85
CA GLN A 231 23.71 -3.74 -8.57
C GLN A 231 25.18 -4.15 -8.58
N TRP A 232 25.51 -5.29 -7.97
CA TRP A 232 26.84 -5.86 -7.98
C TRP A 232 27.32 -6.20 -9.40
N GLY A 233 26.47 -6.88 -10.19
CA GLY A 233 26.76 -7.19 -11.59
C GLY A 233 26.95 -5.94 -12.45
N ALA A 234 26.16 -4.89 -12.24
CA ALA A 234 26.29 -3.59 -12.90
C ALA A 234 27.62 -2.90 -12.58
N ASN A 235 28.05 -2.94 -11.31
CA ASN A 235 29.34 -2.38 -10.91
C ASN A 235 30.51 -3.16 -11.53
N LEU A 236 30.46 -4.49 -11.52
CA LEU A 236 31.48 -5.34 -12.09
C LEU A 236 31.55 -5.26 -13.63
N SER A 237 30.44 -5.04 -14.31
CA SER A 237 30.38 -4.94 -15.76
C SER A 237 31.20 -3.75 -16.32
N LYS A 238 31.46 -2.74 -15.49
CA LYS A 238 32.34 -1.59 -15.86
C LYS A 238 33.81 -2.00 -16.01
N PHE A 239 34.20 -3.12 -15.39
CA PHE A 239 35.56 -3.68 -15.46
C PHE A 239 35.64 -4.90 -16.41
N ASP A 240 34.65 -5.08 -17.27
CA ASP A 240 34.60 -6.19 -18.21
C ASP A 240 35.79 -6.09 -19.21
N GLY A 241 36.46 -7.22 -19.42
CA GLY A 241 37.63 -7.26 -20.28
C GLY A 241 38.98 -6.91 -19.60
N VAL A 242 38.96 -6.52 -18.32
CA VAL A 242 40.19 -6.33 -17.55
C VAL A 242 40.68 -7.71 -17.07
N ALA A 243 41.83 -8.14 -17.60
CA ALA A 243 42.52 -9.33 -17.13
C ALA A 243 43.15 -9.04 -15.76
N MET A 244 42.72 -9.72 -14.74
CA MET A 244 43.35 -9.68 -13.41
C MET A 244 44.69 -10.46 -13.42
N ILE A 245 45.55 -10.12 -12.47
CA ILE A 245 46.79 -10.86 -12.24
C ILE A 245 46.44 -12.31 -11.93
N GLY A 246 46.87 -13.25 -12.79
CA GLY A 246 46.53 -14.68 -12.71
C GLY A 246 45.56 -15.19 -13.77
N GLY A 247 45.15 -14.35 -14.75
CA GLY A 247 44.30 -14.79 -15.87
C GLY A 247 42.82 -14.96 -15.55
N VAL A 248 42.39 -14.45 -14.41
CA VAL A 248 40.97 -14.46 -14.01
C VAL A 248 40.24 -13.31 -14.68
N THR A 249 39.13 -13.61 -15.37
CA THR A 249 38.23 -12.60 -15.95
C THR A 249 37.00 -12.42 -15.06
N LEU A 250 36.62 -11.15 -14.84
CA LEU A 250 35.37 -10.85 -14.10
C LEU A 250 34.18 -10.95 -15.06
N ASN A 251 33.26 -11.84 -14.77
CA ASN A 251 32.01 -12.03 -15.55
C ASN A 251 30.87 -11.16 -15.04
N GLY A 252 31.08 -9.83 -14.93
CA GLY A 252 30.08 -8.89 -14.43
C GLY A 252 28.78 -8.93 -15.25
N ARG A 253 28.87 -9.05 -16.58
CA ARG A 253 27.68 -9.11 -17.45
C ARG A 253 26.84 -10.36 -17.24
N GLN A 254 27.48 -11.50 -16.96
CA GLN A 254 26.75 -12.72 -16.68
C GLN A 254 25.97 -12.59 -15.36
N ILE A 255 26.59 -12.09 -14.29
CA ILE A 255 25.94 -11.85 -13.01
C ILE A 255 24.75 -10.88 -13.18
N TYR A 256 24.95 -9.83 -13.97
CA TYR A 256 23.88 -8.86 -14.25
C TYR A 256 22.72 -9.50 -15.02
N SER A 257 22.98 -10.29 -16.06
CA SER A 257 21.92 -10.94 -16.85
C SER A 257 21.16 -11.99 -16.06
N GLU A 258 21.85 -12.78 -15.21
CA GLU A 258 21.20 -13.71 -14.29
C GLU A 258 20.32 -12.99 -13.28
N ALA A 259 20.78 -11.86 -12.72
CA ALA A 259 20.01 -11.06 -11.79
C ALA A 259 18.72 -10.49 -12.43
N LEU A 260 18.80 -10.06 -13.70
CA LEU A 260 17.61 -9.60 -14.41
C LEU A 260 16.59 -10.72 -14.62
N GLN A 261 17.05 -11.94 -14.94
CA GLN A 261 16.17 -13.11 -15.07
C GLN A 261 15.54 -13.49 -13.73
N ASP A 262 16.31 -13.41 -12.63
CA ASP A 262 15.79 -13.68 -11.28
C ASP A 262 14.74 -12.64 -10.89
N ILE A 263 14.96 -11.36 -11.18
CA ILE A 263 14.00 -10.27 -10.94
C ILE A 263 12.72 -10.49 -11.74
N ASP A 264 12.81 -10.74 -13.04
CA ASP A 264 11.64 -10.93 -13.91
C ASP A 264 10.76 -12.13 -13.44
N LYS A 265 11.41 -13.21 -13.02
CA LYS A 265 10.69 -14.36 -12.42
C LYS A 265 9.96 -13.97 -11.14
N LEU A 266 10.63 -13.23 -10.23
CA LEU A 266 10.05 -12.80 -8.97
C LEU A 266 8.92 -11.81 -9.18
N GLU A 267 9.06 -10.88 -10.12
CA GLU A 267 8.01 -9.92 -10.47
C GLU A 267 6.78 -10.59 -11.11
N THR A 268 7.00 -11.63 -11.89
CA THR A 268 5.92 -12.46 -12.44
C THR A 268 5.24 -13.28 -11.33
N GLU A 269 6.04 -13.84 -10.40
CA GLU A 269 5.53 -14.60 -9.26
C GLU A 269 4.66 -13.75 -8.34
N ILE A 270 5.10 -12.52 -8.01
CA ILE A 270 4.33 -11.64 -7.14
C ILE A 270 2.98 -11.25 -7.75
N ARG A 271 2.99 -10.90 -9.05
CA ARG A 271 1.75 -10.52 -9.75
C ARG A 271 0.76 -11.67 -9.88
N SER A 272 1.26 -12.90 -10.03
CA SER A 272 0.39 -14.08 -10.19
C SER A 272 -0.11 -14.66 -8.86
N THR A 273 0.66 -14.51 -7.77
CA THR A 273 0.41 -15.22 -6.51
C THR A 273 -0.01 -14.30 -5.37
N PHE A 274 0.57 -13.09 -5.32
CA PHE A 274 0.45 -12.19 -4.18
C PHE A 274 -0.29 -10.89 -4.48
N GLU A 275 -0.69 -10.65 -5.72
CA GLU A 275 -1.53 -9.50 -6.05
C GLU A 275 -2.94 -9.69 -5.48
N LEU A 276 -3.51 -8.63 -4.94
CA LEU A 276 -4.89 -8.62 -4.46
C LEU A 276 -5.84 -9.00 -5.61
N ASN A 277 -6.52 -10.11 -5.44
CA ASN A 277 -7.54 -10.51 -6.40
C ASN A 277 -8.67 -9.46 -6.42
N PRO A 278 -9.04 -8.90 -7.59
CA PRO A 278 -10.14 -7.95 -7.71
C PRO A 278 -11.45 -8.42 -7.06
N ALA A 279 -11.68 -9.74 -7.01
CA ALA A 279 -12.85 -10.32 -6.33
C ALA A 279 -12.83 -10.16 -4.79
N MET A 280 -11.65 -9.96 -4.18
CA MET A 280 -11.54 -9.65 -2.75
C MET A 280 -11.83 -8.18 -2.43
N ILE A 281 -11.82 -7.30 -3.42
CA ILE A 281 -12.10 -5.87 -3.28
C ILE A 281 -13.61 -5.60 -3.30
N MET A 282 -14.38 -6.55 -3.82
CA MET A 282 -15.83 -6.44 -4.00
C MET A 282 -16.63 -7.20 -2.93
N GLY A 283 -16.02 -7.54 -1.81
CA GLY A 283 -16.66 -8.25 -0.70
C GLY A 283 -17.21 -7.31 0.37
#